data_84a7044eb8b3eb2a7e84888848d79e36
#
_entry.id   84a7044eb8b3eb2a7e84888848d79e36
#
_cell.length_a   1.000
_cell.length_b   1.000
_cell.length_c   1.000
_cell.angle_alpha   90.00
_cell.angle_beta   90.00
_cell.angle_gamma   90.00
#
_symmetry.space_group_name_H-M   'P 1'
#
loop_
_entity.id
_entity.type
_entity.pdbx_description
1 polymer ?
#
loop_
_entity_poly.entity_id
_entity_poly.type
_entity_poly.pdbx_seq_one_letter_code
_entity_poly.pdbx_strand_id
1 'polypeptide(L)'
;MFIYEPLTGDGARVYRGLRVALEFKKAGDDVRVVFDGSGVEALAGIAHPGDKRHSLLMELGNSVDGACGYCAVAHKVKDQIVGAGFALLDDDDGEVSVRRYVNEGYTVLNF
;
A
#
# COMPACT_ATOMS: atom_id res chain seq x y z
N MET A 1 8.29 -0.68 -0.49
CA MET A 1 7.67 -0.93 0.83
C MET A 1 6.39 -1.71 0.65
N PHE A 2 6.27 -2.80 1.37
CA PHE A 2 5.06 -3.63 1.34
C PHE A 2 4.37 -3.55 2.70
N ILE A 3 3.08 -3.23 2.69
CA ILE A 3 2.27 -3.13 3.91
C ILE A 3 1.32 -4.31 3.96
N TYR A 4 1.50 -5.14 4.99
CA TYR A 4 0.74 -6.37 5.22
C TYR A 4 -0.24 -6.27 6.39
N GLU A 5 -0.07 -5.28 7.27
CA GLU A 5 -0.90 -5.17 8.46
C GLU A 5 -2.31 -4.66 8.13
N PRO A 6 -3.36 -5.33 8.60
CA PRO A 6 -4.72 -4.79 8.50
C PRO A 6 -4.96 -3.70 9.54
N LEU A 7 -6.04 -2.95 9.39
CA LEU A 7 -6.43 -1.93 10.39
C LEU A 7 -7.08 -2.51 11.65
N THR A 8 -7.39 -3.80 11.64
CA THR A 8 -7.92 -4.48 12.82
C THR A 8 -6.83 -4.50 13.90
N GLY A 9 -7.13 -4.00 15.07
CA GLY A 9 -6.13 -3.72 16.09
C GLY A 9 -5.78 -2.24 16.09
N ASP A 10 -4.52 -1.89 16.35
CA ASP A 10 -4.11 -0.49 16.46
C ASP A 10 -3.64 0.16 15.15
N GLY A 11 -3.28 -0.64 14.15
CA GLY A 11 -2.78 -0.13 12.87
C GLY A 11 -1.47 0.65 12.97
N ALA A 12 -0.69 0.42 14.01
CA ALA A 12 0.53 1.16 14.27
C ALA A 12 1.59 0.95 13.19
N ARG A 13 1.68 -0.24 12.63
CA ARG A 13 2.62 -0.55 11.56
C ARG A 13 2.25 0.16 10.28
N VAL A 14 0.97 0.23 9.96
CA VAL A 14 0.48 1.00 8.80
C VAL A 14 0.89 2.45 8.95
N TYR A 15 0.59 3.06 10.09
CA TYR A 15 0.98 4.44 10.37
C TYR A 15 2.49 4.63 10.23
N ARG A 16 3.27 3.76 10.88
CA ARG A 16 4.74 3.87 10.85
C ARG A 16 5.29 3.67 9.44
N GLY A 17 4.75 2.71 8.70
CA GLY A 17 5.15 2.47 7.31
C GLY A 17 4.92 3.68 6.41
N LEU A 18 3.75 4.31 6.51
CA LEU A 18 3.46 5.51 5.75
C LEU A 18 4.39 6.67 6.11
N ARG A 19 4.70 6.83 7.40
CA ARG A 19 5.64 7.85 7.85
C ARG A 19 7.06 7.63 7.32
N VAL A 20 7.53 6.38 7.33
CA VAL A 20 8.84 6.01 6.78
C VAL A 20 8.86 6.27 5.27
N ALA A 21 7.82 5.89 4.56
CA ALA A 21 7.72 6.15 3.12
C ALA A 21 7.80 7.66 2.81
N LEU A 22 7.12 8.48 3.61
CA LEU A 22 7.19 9.94 3.45
C LEU A 22 8.58 10.49 3.73
N GLU A 23 9.29 9.93 4.69
CA GLU A 23 10.68 10.33 4.98
C GLU A 23 11.55 10.12 3.73
N PHE A 24 11.47 8.96 3.09
CA PHE A 24 12.21 8.70 1.86
C PHE A 24 11.78 9.63 0.73
N LYS A 25 10.48 9.83 0.57
CA LYS A 25 9.96 10.71 -0.48
C LYS A 25 10.46 12.14 -0.31
N LYS A 26 10.42 12.67 0.91
CA LYS A 26 10.89 14.03 1.20
C LYS A 26 12.40 14.20 1.01
N ALA A 27 13.14 13.09 1.16
CA ALA A 27 14.59 13.09 0.90
C ALA A 27 14.93 13.01 -0.60
N GLY A 28 13.93 12.87 -1.46
CA GLY A 28 14.14 12.76 -2.91
C GLY A 28 14.34 11.34 -3.41
N ASP A 29 14.17 10.34 -2.54
CA ASP A 29 14.29 8.94 -2.94
C ASP A 29 13.06 8.47 -3.73
N ASP A 30 13.28 7.52 -4.64
CA ASP A 30 12.19 6.85 -5.36
C ASP A 30 11.59 5.77 -4.44
N VAL A 31 10.51 6.09 -3.77
CA VAL A 31 9.80 5.17 -2.88
C VAL A 31 8.51 4.70 -3.54
N ARG A 32 8.22 3.42 -3.39
CA ARG A 32 6.98 2.80 -3.87
C ARG A 32 6.31 2.10 -2.71
N VAL A 33 5.01 2.28 -2.55
CA VAL A 33 4.22 1.66 -1.49
C VAL A 33 3.20 0.72 -2.10
N VAL A 34 3.20 -0.52 -1.62
CA VAL A 34 2.28 -1.58 -2.07
C VAL A 34 1.56 -2.15 -0.86
N PHE A 35 0.25 -2.26 -0.97
CA PHE A 35 -0.57 -2.91 0.06
C PHE A 35 -0.81 -4.36 -0.37
N ASP A 36 -0.37 -5.30 0.44
CA ASP A 36 -0.35 -6.72 0.09
C ASP A 36 -0.93 -7.56 1.24
N GLY A 37 -1.38 -8.76 0.94
CA GLY A 37 -2.00 -9.60 1.95
C GLY A 37 -3.13 -8.88 2.67
N SER A 38 -3.19 -9.00 3.98
CA SER A 38 -4.19 -8.30 4.81
C SER A 38 -4.06 -6.77 4.77
N GLY A 39 -2.93 -6.25 4.30
CA GLY A 39 -2.71 -4.81 4.16
C GLY A 39 -3.68 -4.15 3.17
N VAL A 40 -4.29 -4.91 2.26
CA VAL A 40 -5.32 -4.37 1.36
C VAL A 40 -6.53 -3.83 2.13
N GLU A 41 -6.84 -4.43 3.29
CA GLU A 41 -7.90 -3.94 4.17
C GLU A 41 -7.52 -2.57 4.76
N ALA A 42 -6.24 -2.39 5.08
CA ALA A 42 -5.75 -1.10 5.54
C ALA A 42 -5.93 -0.02 4.48
N LEU A 43 -5.56 -0.29 3.24
CA LEU A 43 -5.75 0.68 2.15
C LEU A 43 -7.22 1.05 2.00
N ALA A 44 -8.12 0.08 1.99
CA ALA A 44 -9.55 0.33 1.88
C ALA A 44 -10.05 1.27 2.99
N GLY A 45 -9.56 1.08 4.21
CA GLY A 45 -9.96 1.91 5.36
C GLY A 45 -9.39 3.32 5.33
N ILE A 46 -8.09 3.48 5.04
CA ILE A 46 -7.44 4.80 5.05
C ILE A 46 -7.71 5.61 3.78
N ALA A 47 -8.29 4.99 2.76
CA ALA A 47 -8.71 5.71 1.55
C ALA A 47 -9.83 6.72 1.82
N HIS A 48 -10.46 6.63 3.00
CA HIS A 48 -11.53 7.55 3.41
C HIS A 48 -11.00 8.69 4.29
N PRO A 49 -11.50 9.93 4.12
CA PRO A 49 -11.01 11.10 4.86
C PRO A 49 -11.21 11.05 6.38
N GLY A 50 -12.03 10.13 6.89
CA GLY A 50 -12.29 10.03 8.33
C GLY A 50 -11.14 9.45 9.15
N ASP A 51 -10.14 8.85 8.51
CA ASP A 51 -9.00 8.26 9.19
C ASP A 51 -7.80 9.24 9.14
N LYS A 52 -7.10 9.40 10.27
CA LYS A 52 -5.94 10.31 10.33
C LYS A 52 -4.80 9.92 9.37
N ARG A 53 -4.74 8.64 8.99
CA ARG A 53 -3.72 8.14 8.06
C ARG A 53 -4.05 8.48 6.61
N HIS A 54 -5.29 8.93 6.35
CA HIS A 54 -5.69 9.36 5.01
C HIS A 54 -4.81 10.49 4.48
N SER A 55 -4.47 11.47 5.31
CA SER A 55 -3.61 12.58 4.88
C SER A 55 -2.21 12.11 4.50
N LEU A 56 -1.67 11.12 5.21
CA LEU A 56 -0.37 10.53 4.87
C LEU A 56 -0.43 9.82 3.52
N LEU A 57 -1.51 9.08 3.28
CA LEU A 57 -1.75 8.41 2.00
C LEU A 57 -1.81 9.43 0.85
N MET A 58 -2.52 10.54 1.06
CA MET A 58 -2.64 11.58 0.04
C MET A 58 -1.30 12.27 -0.24
N GLU A 59 -0.49 12.51 0.79
CA GLU A 59 0.84 13.09 0.61
C GLU A 59 1.76 12.16 -0.19
N LEU A 60 1.64 10.85 -0.02
CA LEU A 60 2.41 9.89 -0.81
C LEU A 60 2.02 9.92 -2.29
N GLY A 61 0.75 10.18 -2.59
CA GLY A 61 0.28 10.37 -3.96
C GLY A 61 0.72 9.24 -4.89
N ASN A 62 1.44 9.59 -5.96
CA ASN A 62 1.89 8.63 -6.98
C ASN A 62 2.95 7.64 -6.47
N SER A 63 3.48 7.83 -5.27
CA SER A 63 4.37 6.85 -4.65
C SER A 63 3.62 5.59 -4.21
N VAL A 64 2.29 5.65 -4.11
CA VAL A 64 1.47 4.46 -3.85
C VAL A 64 1.19 3.77 -5.17
N ASP A 65 1.82 2.62 -5.39
CA ASP A 65 1.62 1.85 -6.62
C ASP A 65 0.25 1.16 -6.64
N GLY A 66 -0.24 0.73 -5.50
CA GLY A 66 -1.56 0.12 -5.40
C GLY A 66 -1.61 -1.04 -4.43
N ALA A 67 -2.51 -1.98 -4.73
CA ALA A 67 -2.78 -3.14 -3.91
C ALA A 67 -2.68 -4.42 -4.73
N CYS A 68 -2.26 -5.50 -4.10
CA CYS A 68 -2.29 -6.83 -4.72
C CYS A 68 -3.71 -7.17 -5.17
N GLY A 69 -3.88 -7.48 -6.46
CA GLY A 69 -5.18 -7.74 -7.05
C GLY A 69 -5.87 -8.96 -6.45
N TYR A 70 -5.13 -10.06 -6.33
CA TYR A 70 -5.65 -11.29 -5.71
C TYR A 70 -6.11 -11.04 -4.28
N CYS A 71 -5.30 -10.36 -3.49
CA CYS A 71 -5.60 -10.08 -2.08
C CYS A 71 -6.82 -9.17 -1.93
N ALA A 72 -6.97 -8.18 -2.81
CA ALA A 72 -8.12 -7.29 -2.79
C ALA A 72 -9.43 -8.06 -3.01
N VAL A 73 -9.43 -9.04 -3.89
CA VAL A 73 -10.59 -9.91 -4.12
C VAL A 73 -10.82 -10.84 -2.94
N ALA A 74 -9.77 -11.50 -2.47
CA ALA A 74 -9.85 -12.46 -1.36
C ALA A 74 -10.33 -11.80 -0.06
N HIS A 75 -9.93 -10.57 0.19
CA HIS A 75 -10.35 -9.80 1.37
C HIS A 75 -11.60 -8.97 1.14
N LYS A 76 -12.22 -9.06 -0.04
CA LYS A 76 -13.51 -8.42 -0.37
C LYS A 76 -13.47 -6.89 -0.28
N VAL A 77 -12.35 -6.30 -0.65
CA VAL A 77 -12.16 -4.83 -0.63
C VAL A 77 -11.82 -4.26 -2.01
N LYS A 78 -11.92 -5.07 -3.06
CA LYS A 78 -11.59 -4.64 -4.43
C LYS A 78 -12.34 -3.37 -4.84
N ASP A 79 -13.66 -3.36 -4.64
CA ASP A 79 -14.48 -2.24 -5.11
C ASP A 79 -14.14 -0.94 -4.38
N GLN A 80 -13.85 -1.02 -3.08
CA GLN A 80 -13.43 0.13 -2.29
C GLN A 80 -12.10 0.70 -2.77
N ILE A 81 -11.14 -0.17 -3.10
CA ILE A 81 -9.81 0.23 -3.56
C ILE A 81 -9.91 0.87 -4.95
N VAL A 82 -10.58 0.22 -5.88
CA VAL A 82 -10.77 0.75 -7.24
C VAL A 82 -11.58 2.05 -7.21
N GLY A 83 -12.65 2.09 -6.40
CA GLY A 83 -13.48 3.28 -6.25
C GLY A 83 -12.74 4.46 -5.66
N ALA A 84 -11.70 4.24 -4.88
CA ALA A 84 -10.84 5.29 -4.33
C ALA A 84 -9.72 5.72 -5.30
N GLY A 85 -9.63 5.11 -6.48
CA GLY A 85 -8.67 5.48 -7.51
C GLY A 85 -7.33 4.78 -7.45
N PHE A 86 -7.20 3.71 -6.66
CA PHE A 86 -5.95 2.97 -6.55
C PHE A 86 -5.92 1.79 -7.52
N ALA A 87 -4.72 1.49 -8.03
CA ALA A 87 -4.51 0.40 -8.97
C ALA A 87 -4.49 -0.96 -8.27
N LEU A 88 -4.91 -1.98 -9.00
CA LEU A 88 -4.72 -3.37 -8.60
C LEU A 88 -3.50 -3.91 -9.35
N LEU A 89 -2.57 -4.49 -8.60
CA LEU A 89 -1.32 -5.02 -9.14
C LEU A 89 -1.44 -6.53 -9.28
N ASP A 90 -1.23 -7.04 -10.49
CA ASP A 90 -1.56 -8.42 -10.84
C ASP A 90 -0.52 -9.07 -11.76
N ASP A 91 0.69 -8.57 -11.76
CA ASP A 91 1.74 -8.93 -12.72
C ASP A 91 2.43 -10.27 -12.42
N ASP A 92 2.08 -10.93 -11.32
CA ASP A 92 2.51 -12.30 -11.03
C ASP A 92 1.29 -13.21 -10.87
N ASP A 93 0.74 -13.64 -11.99
CA ASP A 93 -0.38 -14.58 -12.04
C ASP A 93 -1.57 -14.13 -11.18
N GLY A 94 -1.92 -12.84 -11.28
CA GLY A 94 -3.01 -12.22 -10.53
C GLY A 94 -2.62 -11.60 -9.21
N GLU A 95 -1.38 -11.80 -8.79
CA GLU A 95 -0.82 -11.21 -7.57
C GLU A 95 0.24 -10.17 -7.91
N VAL A 96 0.59 -9.31 -6.95
CA VAL A 96 1.68 -8.36 -7.15
C VAL A 96 3.03 -9.09 -7.19
N SER A 97 3.89 -8.71 -8.14
CA SER A 97 5.24 -9.28 -8.23
C SER A 97 6.21 -8.54 -7.31
N VAL A 98 6.61 -9.18 -6.23
CA VAL A 98 7.70 -8.68 -5.37
C VAL A 98 9.04 -8.71 -6.14
N ARG A 99 9.25 -9.77 -6.94
CA ARG A 99 10.48 -9.95 -7.70
C ARG A 99 10.72 -8.80 -8.68
N ARG A 100 9.68 -8.24 -9.28
CA ARG A 100 9.80 -7.09 -10.18
C ARG A 100 10.48 -5.92 -9.48
N TYR A 101 10.06 -5.61 -8.27
CA TYR A 101 10.68 -4.52 -7.50
C TYR A 101 12.14 -4.79 -7.18
N VAL A 102 12.46 -6.01 -6.77
CA VAL A 102 13.85 -6.40 -6.48
C VAL A 102 14.71 -6.27 -7.74
N ASN A 103 14.21 -6.74 -8.88
CA ASN A 103 14.94 -6.66 -10.16
C ASN A 103 15.11 -5.23 -10.65
N GLU A 104 14.21 -4.32 -10.29
CA GLU A 104 14.32 -2.91 -10.62
C GLU A 104 15.26 -2.14 -9.69
N GLY A 105 15.86 -2.82 -8.72
CA GLY A 105 16.85 -2.23 -7.81
C GLY A 105 16.29 -1.70 -6.50
N TYR A 106 15.01 -1.91 -6.22
CA TYR A 106 14.43 -1.45 -4.94
C TYR A 106 14.88 -2.34 -3.79
N THR A 107 15.14 -1.70 -2.65
CA THR A 107 15.24 -2.40 -1.37
C THR A 107 13.83 -2.56 -0.81
N VAL A 108 13.45 -3.78 -0.43
CA VAL A 108 12.09 -4.08 0.06
C VAL A 108 12.05 -3.98 1.58
N LEU A 109 11.17 -3.13 2.08
CA LEU A 109 10.86 -3.00 3.50
C LEU A 109 9.42 -3.45 3.73
N ASN A 110 9.17 -4.19 4.80
CA ASN A 110 7.85 -4.75 5.11
C ASN A 110 7.28 -4.16 6.40
N PHE A 111 6.02 -3.84 6.38
CA PHE A 111 5.23 -3.36 7.53
C PHE A 111 3.86 -4.10 7.55
#